data_b923a3ad18698dae1c8f33f6545e7550
#
_entry.id   b923a3ad18698dae1c8f33f6545e7550
#
_cell.length_a   1.000
_cell.length_b   1.000
_cell.length_c   1.000
_cell.angle_alpha   90.00
_cell.angle_beta   90.00
_cell.angle_gamma   90.00
#
_symmetry.space_group_name_H-M   'P 1'
#
loop_
_entity.id
_entity.type
_entity.pdbx_description
1 polymer ?
#
loop_
_entity_poly.entity_id
_entity_poly.type
_entity_poly.pdbx_seq_one_letter_code
_entity_poly.pdbx_strand_id
1 'polypeptide(L)'
;MMGALSHRRVLDLSRVLAGPWAGQILADLGADVIKVERPGCGDDTRAWGPPFLKDAAGHNTSEAAYYLSANRNKQSVTIDFTRPEGQKLVRELAAKSDIVIENFKVGGLAAHGLDYASLKAINPRLIYCSITGFGQSGPYATRPGYDFMIQALGGLMSLTGLPEGEEGAGPVKVGVALTDILTGLYSTTAILAALAHRDQSDVGQHIDMALLDVQVACLANQAMNYLTTGVAPERLGNAHPNIVPYQSFPTADGDLILTVGNDSQFRKFAEVAGQSQWADDPRFLTNTLRVAHRAELIPLIRQVTVFKATAQWVAVLEAVGVPCAPVNDLAKVFADPQVVARGLAIELPHALGGKVPQVASPIRLSETPVEYRRAPPMLGEHTSVVLEELLGLGGDEVASLRAAGVL
;
A
#
# COMPACT_ATOMS: atom_id res chain seq x y z
N MET A 1 7.78 -19.80 16.87
CA MET A 1 6.30 -19.94 16.89
C MET A 1 5.83 -19.88 15.44
N MET A 2 4.80 -20.61 15.07
CA MET A 2 4.28 -20.55 13.69
C MET A 2 3.43 -19.29 13.51
N GLY A 3 3.60 -18.58 12.38
CA GLY A 3 2.78 -17.40 12.06
C GLY A 3 1.29 -17.71 11.95
N ALA A 4 0.44 -16.71 12.10
CA ALA A 4 -1.04 -16.89 12.13
C ALA A 4 -1.60 -17.61 10.90
N LEU A 5 -0.97 -17.46 9.73
CA LEU A 5 -1.38 -18.07 8.46
C LEU A 5 -0.43 -19.19 7.99
N SER A 6 0.42 -19.75 8.87
CA SER A 6 1.44 -20.75 8.49
C SER A 6 0.86 -22.05 7.89
N HIS A 7 -0.43 -22.27 8.06
CA HIS A 7 -1.17 -23.41 7.51
C HIS A 7 -1.91 -23.09 6.21
N ARG A 8 -1.67 -21.91 5.62
CA ARG A 8 -2.31 -21.42 4.39
C ARG A 8 -1.29 -21.24 3.27
N ARG A 9 -1.69 -21.59 2.05
CA ARG A 9 -0.90 -21.37 0.84
C ARG A 9 -1.58 -20.40 -0.11
N VAL A 10 -0.79 -19.47 -0.65
CA VAL A 10 -1.22 -18.46 -1.62
C VAL A 10 -0.49 -18.69 -2.93
N LEU A 11 -1.21 -18.80 -4.02
CA LEU A 11 -0.69 -18.74 -5.37
C LEU A 11 -0.87 -17.30 -5.87
N ASP A 12 0.25 -16.57 -5.96
CA ASP A 12 0.27 -15.17 -6.36
C ASP A 12 0.64 -15.08 -7.85
N LEU A 13 -0.37 -14.89 -8.72
CA LEU A 13 -0.22 -14.66 -10.15
C LEU A 13 -0.12 -13.16 -10.48
N SER A 14 -0.26 -12.30 -9.47
CA SER A 14 -0.35 -10.85 -9.67
C SER A 14 1.00 -10.21 -9.95
N ARG A 15 0.97 -9.01 -10.52
CA ARG A 15 2.15 -8.21 -10.89
C ARG A 15 2.01 -6.78 -10.37
N VAL A 16 3.07 -6.03 -10.43
CA VAL A 16 3.20 -4.62 -10.10
C VAL A 16 3.12 -4.38 -8.59
N LEU A 17 2.01 -3.89 -8.02
CA LEU A 17 2.02 -3.48 -6.63
C LEU A 17 0.81 -3.98 -5.82
N ALA A 18 -0.42 -3.71 -6.21
CA ALA A 18 -1.61 -3.99 -5.38
C ALA A 18 -1.71 -5.47 -4.94
N GLY A 19 -1.64 -6.40 -5.89
CA GLY A 19 -1.64 -7.84 -5.60
C GLY A 19 -0.38 -8.30 -4.86
N PRO A 20 0.84 -7.96 -5.35
CA PRO A 20 2.07 -8.28 -4.64
C PRO A 20 2.11 -7.74 -3.21
N TRP A 21 1.55 -6.57 -2.94
CA TRP A 21 1.43 -6.00 -1.59
C TRP A 21 0.54 -6.86 -0.68
N ALA A 22 -0.63 -7.29 -1.18
CA ALA A 22 -1.48 -8.24 -0.46
C ALA A 22 -0.77 -9.57 -0.20
N GLY A 23 -0.11 -10.14 -1.23
CA GLY A 23 0.69 -11.37 -1.11
C GLY A 23 1.79 -11.24 -0.06
N GLN A 24 2.50 -10.11 0.00
CA GLN A 24 3.54 -9.86 1.00
C GLN A 24 2.97 -9.77 2.43
N ILE A 25 1.82 -9.11 2.63
CA ILE A 25 1.19 -9.05 3.94
C ILE A 25 0.79 -10.46 4.42
N LEU A 26 0.19 -11.27 3.55
CA LEU A 26 -0.14 -12.66 3.88
C LEU A 26 1.11 -13.49 4.19
N ALA A 27 2.20 -13.28 3.44
CA ALA A 27 3.49 -13.94 3.69
C ALA A 27 4.11 -13.52 5.03
N ASP A 28 4.04 -12.24 5.39
CA ASP A 28 4.48 -11.71 6.68
C ASP A 28 3.69 -12.30 7.85
N LEU A 29 2.40 -12.58 7.64
CA LEU A 29 1.53 -13.26 8.61
C LEU A 29 1.75 -14.79 8.67
N GLY A 30 2.70 -15.31 7.88
CA GLY A 30 3.13 -16.70 7.94
C GLY A 30 2.69 -17.56 6.76
N ALA A 31 1.83 -17.10 5.86
CA ALA A 31 1.40 -17.89 4.71
C ALA A 31 2.58 -18.32 3.81
N ASP A 32 2.45 -19.50 3.21
CA ASP A 32 3.34 -19.96 2.15
C ASP A 32 2.90 -19.33 0.82
N VAL A 33 3.67 -18.34 0.32
CA VAL A 33 3.29 -17.57 -0.87
C VAL A 33 4.19 -17.92 -2.04
N ILE A 34 3.59 -18.51 -3.08
CA ILE A 34 4.24 -18.89 -4.33
C ILE A 34 3.87 -17.83 -5.39
N LYS A 35 4.85 -17.04 -5.78
CA LYS A 35 4.70 -16.05 -6.86
C LYS A 35 5.07 -16.69 -8.18
N VAL A 36 4.09 -16.80 -9.08
CA VAL A 36 4.32 -17.30 -10.44
C VAL A 36 4.69 -16.12 -11.33
N GLU A 37 5.82 -16.24 -11.98
CA GLU A 37 6.38 -15.21 -12.84
C GLU A 37 6.65 -15.74 -14.25
N ARG A 38 6.64 -14.85 -15.23
CA ARG A 38 6.99 -15.22 -16.62
C ARG A 38 8.48 -15.55 -16.71
N PRO A 39 8.87 -16.63 -17.38
CA PRO A 39 10.28 -16.94 -17.62
C PRO A 39 11.02 -15.80 -18.32
N GLY A 40 12.25 -15.56 -17.92
CA GLY A 40 13.18 -14.60 -18.52
C GLY A 40 12.98 -13.13 -18.14
N CYS A 41 11.75 -12.68 -17.81
CA CYS A 41 11.50 -11.26 -17.46
C CYS A 41 10.84 -11.06 -16.09
N GLY A 42 10.04 -12.00 -15.62
CA GLY A 42 9.36 -11.92 -14.34
C GLY A 42 8.26 -10.85 -14.28
N ASP A 43 8.07 -10.31 -13.08
CA ASP A 43 7.22 -9.16 -12.79
C ASP A 43 7.81 -7.90 -13.43
N ASP A 44 6.96 -7.07 -14.04
CA ASP A 44 7.38 -5.83 -14.71
C ASP A 44 8.22 -4.92 -13.80
N THR A 45 7.95 -4.94 -12.49
CA THR A 45 8.67 -4.14 -11.48
C THR A 45 10.13 -4.54 -11.30
N ARG A 46 10.56 -5.72 -11.76
CA ARG A 46 11.98 -6.11 -11.77
C ARG A 46 12.82 -5.18 -12.64
N ALA A 47 12.22 -4.63 -13.72
CA ALA A 47 12.88 -3.69 -14.63
C ALA A 47 12.69 -2.21 -14.24
N TRP A 48 11.88 -1.91 -13.21
CA TRP A 48 11.57 -0.51 -12.84
C TRP A 48 12.62 0.11 -11.91
N GLY A 49 13.82 0.20 -12.41
CA GLY A 49 14.94 0.91 -11.81
C GLY A 49 15.52 2.00 -12.74
N PRO A 50 16.48 2.80 -12.30
CA PRO A 50 17.09 2.82 -10.98
C PRO A 50 16.12 3.29 -9.88
N PRO A 51 16.41 2.99 -8.58
CA PRO A 51 17.62 2.32 -8.09
C PRO A 51 17.53 0.80 -8.15
N PHE A 52 18.71 0.15 -8.25
CA PHE A 52 18.87 -1.28 -8.16
C PHE A 52 19.66 -1.67 -6.90
N LEU A 53 19.40 -2.87 -6.37
CA LEU A 53 20.18 -3.43 -5.27
C LEU A 53 21.66 -3.53 -5.71
N LYS A 54 22.56 -3.24 -4.81
CA LYS A 54 23.99 -3.46 -5.02
C LYS A 54 24.41 -4.82 -4.46
N ASP A 55 25.31 -5.49 -5.17
CA ASP A 55 25.96 -6.71 -4.69
C ASP A 55 26.99 -6.37 -3.58
N ALA A 56 27.64 -7.39 -3.04
CA ALA A 56 28.67 -7.23 -2.00
C ALA A 56 29.90 -6.43 -2.47
N ALA A 57 30.13 -6.32 -3.77
CA ALA A 57 31.21 -5.52 -4.37
C ALA A 57 30.77 -4.08 -4.69
N GLY A 58 29.51 -3.74 -4.48
CA GLY A 58 28.95 -2.41 -4.71
C GLY A 58 28.47 -2.17 -6.15
N HIS A 59 28.44 -3.18 -7.02
CA HIS A 59 27.91 -3.07 -8.36
C HIS A 59 26.38 -3.20 -8.37
N ASN A 60 25.72 -2.51 -9.30
CA ASN A 60 24.28 -2.65 -9.48
C ASN A 60 23.94 -4.06 -9.97
N THR A 61 22.94 -4.67 -9.36
CA THR A 61 22.32 -5.91 -9.81
C THR A 61 21.15 -5.63 -10.74
N SER A 62 20.42 -6.66 -11.16
CA SER A 62 19.14 -6.54 -11.89
C SER A 62 17.93 -6.42 -10.95
N GLU A 63 18.12 -6.40 -9.64
CA GLU A 63 17.03 -6.37 -8.66
C GLU A 63 16.61 -4.93 -8.37
N ALA A 64 15.52 -4.46 -9.00
CA ALA A 64 15.01 -3.12 -8.82
C ALA A 64 14.38 -2.92 -7.43
N ALA A 65 14.63 -1.79 -6.79
CA ALA A 65 14.08 -1.45 -5.48
C ALA A 65 12.53 -1.52 -5.45
N TYR A 66 11.87 -1.27 -6.58
CA TYR A 66 10.42 -1.38 -6.68
C TYR A 66 9.94 -2.83 -6.44
N TYR A 67 10.55 -3.80 -7.11
CA TYR A 67 10.25 -5.22 -6.89
C TYR A 67 10.53 -5.65 -5.45
N LEU A 68 11.66 -5.20 -4.90
CA LEU A 68 12.09 -5.53 -3.53
C LEU A 68 11.10 -5.01 -2.48
N SER A 69 10.34 -3.96 -2.74
CA SER A 69 9.43 -3.34 -1.77
C SER A 69 8.20 -4.19 -1.44
N ALA A 70 7.79 -5.14 -2.32
CA ALA A 70 6.50 -5.83 -2.23
C ALA A 70 6.59 -7.38 -2.32
N ASN A 71 7.80 -7.97 -2.24
CA ASN A 71 7.95 -9.40 -2.53
C ASN A 71 8.74 -10.21 -1.50
N ARG A 72 9.03 -9.67 -0.29
CA ARG A 72 9.68 -10.48 0.77
C ARG A 72 8.79 -11.63 1.22
N ASN A 73 9.41 -12.64 1.78
CA ASN A 73 8.77 -13.88 2.26
C ASN A 73 8.09 -14.75 1.19
N LYS A 74 8.19 -14.38 -0.10
CA LYS A 74 7.64 -15.17 -1.21
C LYS A 74 8.65 -16.16 -1.77
N GLN A 75 8.14 -17.16 -2.50
CA GLN A 75 8.90 -18.06 -3.35
C GLN A 75 8.62 -17.71 -4.82
N SER A 76 9.65 -17.39 -5.60
CA SER A 76 9.51 -17.12 -7.04
C SER A 76 9.60 -18.40 -7.84
N VAL A 77 8.60 -18.65 -8.67
CA VAL A 77 8.51 -19.80 -9.60
C VAL A 77 8.24 -19.27 -10.99
N THR A 78 9.09 -19.62 -11.95
CA THR A 78 8.85 -19.25 -13.36
C THR A 78 7.95 -20.28 -14.03
N ILE A 79 6.85 -19.84 -14.65
CA ILE A 79 5.95 -20.65 -15.48
C ILE A 79 5.33 -19.78 -16.57
N ASP A 80 5.49 -20.21 -17.83
CA ASP A 80 4.76 -19.64 -18.97
C ASP A 80 3.39 -20.31 -19.12
N PHE A 81 2.38 -19.78 -18.45
CA PHE A 81 1.00 -20.29 -18.55
C PHE A 81 0.25 -19.87 -19.82
N THR A 82 0.91 -19.24 -20.79
CA THR A 82 0.36 -19.12 -22.15
C THR A 82 0.46 -20.46 -22.90
N ARG A 83 1.31 -21.37 -22.42
CA ARG A 83 1.51 -22.72 -22.94
C ARG A 83 0.64 -23.75 -22.21
N PRO A 84 0.13 -24.81 -22.89
CA PRO A 84 -0.71 -25.82 -22.26
C PRO A 84 -0.07 -26.51 -21.04
N GLU A 85 1.23 -26.79 -21.10
CA GLU A 85 1.98 -27.40 -20.00
C GLU A 85 2.05 -26.47 -18.79
N GLY A 86 2.30 -25.18 -19.02
CA GLY A 86 2.31 -24.16 -17.97
C GLY A 86 0.93 -23.97 -17.36
N GLN A 87 -0.15 -23.98 -18.15
CA GLN A 87 -1.53 -23.95 -17.64
C GLN A 87 -1.81 -25.14 -16.72
N LYS A 88 -1.34 -26.34 -17.10
CA LYS A 88 -1.49 -27.54 -16.27
C LYS A 88 -0.78 -27.35 -14.95
N LEU A 89 0.47 -26.89 -14.93
CA LEU A 89 1.24 -26.65 -13.70
C LEU A 89 0.56 -25.65 -12.78
N VAL A 90 0.07 -24.53 -13.32
CA VAL A 90 -0.63 -23.51 -12.50
C VAL A 90 -1.94 -24.06 -11.93
N ARG A 91 -2.72 -24.87 -12.69
CA ARG A 91 -3.93 -25.54 -12.16
C ARG A 91 -3.61 -26.52 -11.03
N GLU A 92 -2.54 -27.30 -11.18
CA GLU A 92 -2.10 -28.25 -10.14
C GLU A 92 -1.61 -27.53 -8.88
N LEU A 93 -0.91 -26.40 -9.00
CA LEU A 93 -0.54 -25.54 -7.87
C LEU A 93 -1.79 -24.92 -7.22
N ALA A 94 -2.74 -24.45 -8.01
CA ALA A 94 -4.00 -23.87 -7.51
C ALA A 94 -4.85 -24.92 -6.74
N ALA A 95 -4.86 -26.18 -7.20
CA ALA A 95 -5.52 -27.28 -6.49
C ALA A 95 -4.95 -27.53 -5.09
N LYS A 96 -3.69 -27.15 -4.87
CA LYS A 96 -2.97 -27.30 -3.59
C LYS A 96 -2.89 -25.99 -2.79
N SER A 97 -3.54 -24.94 -3.26
CA SER A 97 -3.52 -23.60 -2.67
C SER A 97 -4.86 -23.26 -2.03
N ASP A 98 -4.83 -22.47 -0.97
CA ASP A 98 -6.00 -21.90 -0.30
C ASP A 98 -6.54 -20.67 -1.00
N ILE A 99 -5.63 -19.88 -1.57
CA ILE A 99 -5.88 -18.55 -2.12
C ILE A 99 -5.18 -18.42 -3.45
N VAL A 100 -5.85 -17.79 -4.42
CA VAL A 100 -5.25 -17.27 -5.65
C VAL A 100 -5.42 -15.76 -5.67
N ILE A 101 -4.36 -15.02 -5.99
CA ILE A 101 -4.38 -13.57 -6.21
C ILE A 101 -3.94 -13.33 -7.66
N GLU A 102 -4.73 -12.53 -8.40
CA GLU A 102 -4.39 -12.16 -9.77
C GLU A 102 -4.80 -10.70 -10.07
N ASN A 103 -4.19 -10.09 -11.08
CA ASN A 103 -4.55 -8.74 -11.53
C ASN A 103 -4.47 -8.60 -13.06
N PHE A 104 -4.93 -9.63 -13.77
CA PHE A 104 -5.04 -9.61 -15.23
C PHE A 104 -6.31 -8.86 -15.68
N LYS A 105 -6.37 -8.56 -16.97
CA LYS A 105 -7.59 -8.00 -17.56
C LYS A 105 -8.76 -8.97 -17.38
N VAL A 106 -9.94 -8.42 -17.15
CA VAL A 106 -11.18 -9.21 -17.05
C VAL A 106 -11.29 -10.19 -18.23
N GLY A 107 -11.51 -11.47 -17.90
CA GLY A 107 -11.58 -12.56 -18.86
C GLY A 107 -10.23 -13.05 -19.41
N GLY A 108 -9.10 -12.39 -19.11
CA GLY A 108 -7.78 -12.75 -19.62
C GLY A 108 -7.32 -14.15 -19.20
N LEU A 109 -7.59 -14.55 -17.99
CA LEU A 109 -7.22 -15.88 -17.47
C LEU A 109 -8.19 -16.98 -17.89
N ALA A 110 -9.42 -16.65 -18.31
CA ALA A 110 -10.39 -17.63 -18.81
C ALA A 110 -9.91 -18.37 -20.05
N ALA A 111 -9.19 -17.67 -20.96
CA ALA A 111 -8.58 -18.29 -22.13
C ALA A 111 -7.55 -19.38 -21.80
N HIS A 112 -7.03 -19.37 -20.57
CA HIS A 112 -6.03 -20.31 -20.07
C HIS A 112 -6.61 -21.35 -19.08
N GLY A 113 -7.92 -21.27 -18.78
CA GLY A 113 -8.57 -22.10 -17.76
C GLY A 113 -8.03 -21.85 -16.35
N LEU A 114 -7.66 -20.60 -16.07
CA LEU A 114 -7.09 -20.13 -14.79
C LEU A 114 -7.99 -19.08 -14.11
N ASP A 115 -9.17 -18.84 -14.63
CA ASP A 115 -10.20 -17.98 -14.02
C ASP A 115 -10.89 -18.68 -12.83
N TYR A 116 -11.65 -17.91 -12.07
CA TYR A 116 -12.33 -18.42 -10.88
C TYR A 116 -13.22 -19.63 -11.17
N ALA A 117 -14.00 -19.59 -12.25
CA ALA A 117 -14.92 -20.68 -12.57
C ALA A 117 -14.18 -22.00 -12.85
N SER A 118 -13.09 -21.93 -13.61
CA SER A 118 -12.24 -23.08 -13.94
C SER A 118 -11.53 -23.64 -12.70
N LEU A 119 -10.95 -22.77 -11.86
CA LEU A 119 -10.20 -23.22 -10.68
C LEU A 119 -11.11 -23.67 -9.54
N LYS A 120 -12.30 -23.06 -9.39
CA LYS A 120 -13.32 -23.53 -8.43
C LYS A 120 -13.80 -24.95 -8.72
N ALA A 121 -13.89 -25.33 -9.99
CA ALA A 121 -14.25 -26.71 -10.38
C ALA A 121 -13.22 -27.73 -9.88
N ILE A 122 -11.94 -27.35 -9.74
CA ILE A 122 -10.85 -28.17 -9.25
C ILE A 122 -10.75 -28.10 -7.73
N ASN A 123 -10.93 -26.91 -7.15
CA ASN A 123 -10.86 -26.66 -5.72
C ASN A 123 -12.04 -25.80 -5.26
N PRO A 124 -13.16 -26.41 -4.82
CA PRO A 124 -14.34 -25.66 -4.36
C PRO A 124 -14.11 -24.80 -3.12
N ARG A 125 -13.03 -25.04 -2.39
CA ARG A 125 -12.61 -24.28 -1.21
C ARG A 125 -11.75 -23.08 -1.55
N LEU A 126 -11.40 -22.88 -2.82
CA LEU A 126 -10.48 -21.83 -3.26
C LEU A 126 -11.06 -20.43 -3.02
N ILE A 127 -10.30 -19.57 -2.38
CA ILE A 127 -10.53 -18.13 -2.34
C ILE A 127 -9.77 -17.51 -3.51
N TYR A 128 -10.49 -16.84 -4.39
CA TYR A 128 -9.92 -16.28 -5.61
C TYR A 128 -10.10 -14.76 -5.59
N CYS A 129 -9.01 -14.01 -5.54
CA CYS A 129 -9.03 -12.53 -5.49
C CYS A 129 -8.56 -11.95 -6.83
N SER A 130 -9.51 -11.38 -7.57
CA SER A 130 -9.23 -10.60 -8.78
C SER A 130 -9.10 -9.13 -8.45
N ILE A 131 -7.96 -8.54 -8.77
CA ILE A 131 -7.69 -7.10 -8.57
C ILE A 131 -7.64 -6.44 -9.93
N THR A 132 -8.58 -5.52 -10.21
CA THR A 132 -8.68 -4.83 -11.49
C THR A 132 -8.84 -3.32 -11.31
N GLY A 133 -8.73 -2.54 -12.38
CA GLY A 133 -8.95 -1.10 -12.31
C GLY A 133 -10.38 -0.72 -11.94
N PHE A 134 -11.38 -1.48 -12.46
CA PHE A 134 -12.79 -1.07 -12.46
C PHE A 134 -13.79 -2.17 -12.07
N GLY A 135 -13.32 -3.32 -11.58
CA GLY A 135 -14.17 -4.47 -11.23
C GLY A 135 -14.47 -5.38 -12.42
N GLN A 136 -15.12 -6.51 -12.11
CA GLN A 136 -15.45 -7.54 -13.08
C GLN A 136 -16.68 -7.19 -13.96
N SER A 137 -17.43 -6.13 -13.61
CA SER A 137 -18.66 -5.71 -14.28
C SER A 137 -18.71 -4.19 -14.46
N GLY A 138 -19.72 -3.73 -15.19
CA GLY A 138 -19.93 -2.31 -15.45
C GLY A 138 -19.25 -1.80 -16.73
N PRO A 139 -19.47 -0.51 -17.07
CA PRO A 139 -19.07 0.05 -18.37
C PRO A 139 -17.56 0.13 -18.58
N TYR A 140 -16.77 0.04 -17.53
CA TYR A 140 -15.31 0.16 -17.59
C TYR A 140 -14.56 -1.15 -17.30
N ALA A 141 -15.26 -2.27 -17.12
CA ALA A 141 -14.67 -3.54 -16.71
C ALA A 141 -13.48 -3.99 -17.60
N THR A 142 -13.55 -3.73 -18.91
CA THR A 142 -12.49 -4.12 -19.85
C THR A 142 -11.33 -3.13 -19.98
N ARG A 143 -11.43 -1.97 -19.30
CA ARG A 143 -10.37 -0.94 -19.36
C ARG A 143 -9.20 -1.32 -18.45
N PRO A 144 -7.96 -1.04 -18.88
CA PRO A 144 -6.80 -1.14 -17.99
C PRO A 144 -6.90 -0.08 -16.89
N GLY A 145 -6.44 -0.40 -15.68
CA GLY A 145 -6.34 0.52 -14.55
C GLY A 145 -4.92 0.54 -14.00
N TYR A 146 -4.40 1.75 -13.74
CA TYR A 146 -3.16 1.99 -13.02
C TYR A 146 -3.40 3.03 -11.92
N ASP A 147 -2.68 2.93 -10.84
CA ASP A 147 -2.81 3.81 -9.66
C ASP A 147 -3.01 5.28 -10.02
N PHE A 148 -2.11 5.88 -10.80
CA PHE A 148 -2.15 7.30 -11.13
C PHE A 148 -3.43 7.70 -11.88
N MET A 149 -3.86 6.86 -12.83
CA MET A 149 -5.10 7.08 -13.56
C MET A 149 -6.32 6.98 -12.62
N ILE A 150 -6.29 6.05 -11.68
CA ILE A 150 -7.39 5.89 -10.71
C ILE A 150 -7.39 7.01 -9.68
N GLN A 151 -6.24 7.53 -9.22
CA GLN A 151 -6.18 8.73 -8.38
C GLN A 151 -6.86 9.93 -9.07
N ALA A 152 -6.67 10.08 -10.39
CA ALA A 152 -7.30 11.14 -11.16
C ALA A 152 -8.81 10.89 -11.31
N LEU A 153 -9.20 9.71 -11.78
CA LEU A 153 -10.59 9.37 -12.08
C LEU A 153 -11.45 9.20 -10.82
N GLY A 154 -10.87 8.67 -9.75
CA GLY A 154 -11.52 8.43 -8.46
C GLY A 154 -11.55 9.65 -7.53
N GLY A 155 -11.21 10.86 -8.01
CA GLY A 155 -11.42 12.11 -7.30
C GLY A 155 -10.29 12.53 -6.33
N LEU A 156 -9.32 11.66 -6.01
CA LEU A 156 -8.25 12.02 -5.06
C LEU A 156 -7.45 13.25 -5.51
N MET A 157 -7.09 13.32 -6.80
CA MET A 157 -6.33 14.44 -7.34
C MET A 157 -7.12 15.75 -7.37
N SER A 158 -8.46 15.71 -7.39
CA SER A 158 -9.28 16.92 -7.30
C SER A 158 -9.23 17.56 -5.92
N LEU A 159 -8.80 16.81 -4.89
CA LEU A 159 -8.69 17.24 -3.51
C LEU A 159 -7.24 17.58 -3.10
N THR A 160 -6.25 17.10 -3.88
CA THR A 160 -4.83 17.20 -3.56
C THR A 160 -4.16 18.20 -4.47
N GLY A 161 -3.45 19.17 -3.88
CA GLY A 161 -2.76 20.26 -4.58
C GLY A 161 -3.11 21.64 -4.01
N LEU A 162 -2.47 22.67 -4.52
CA LEU A 162 -2.69 24.05 -4.09
C LEU A 162 -4.07 24.57 -4.56
N PRO A 163 -4.70 25.49 -3.78
CA PRO A 163 -5.94 26.13 -4.15
C PRO A 163 -5.87 26.84 -5.50
N GLU A 164 -7.00 26.99 -6.18
CA GLU A 164 -7.08 27.80 -7.41
C GLU A 164 -6.68 29.24 -7.12
N GLY A 165 -5.93 29.84 -8.08
CA GLY A 165 -5.43 31.20 -7.96
C GLY A 165 -4.07 31.35 -7.28
N GLU A 166 -3.54 30.29 -6.66
CA GLU A 166 -2.16 30.28 -6.13
C GLU A 166 -1.16 29.89 -7.23
N GLU A 167 0.09 30.37 -7.12
CA GLU A 167 1.16 29.95 -8.04
C GLU A 167 1.43 28.45 -7.89
N GLY A 168 1.41 27.71 -9.00
CA GLY A 168 1.53 26.26 -9.00
C GLY A 168 0.22 25.51 -8.67
N ALA A 169 -0.92 26.19 -8.66
CA ALA A 169 -2.23 25.56 -8.47
C ALA A 169 -2.49 24.44 -9.49
N GLY A 170 -3.15 23.40 -9.05
CA GLY A 170 -3.54 22.29 -9.92
C GLY A 170 -3.68 20.96 -9.17
N PRO A 171 -4.31 19.95 -9.79
CA PRO A 171 -4.41 18.61 -9.25
C PRO A 171 -3.03 17.95 -9.16
N VAL A 172 -2.73 17.36 -8.00
CA VAL A 172 -1.46 16.66 -7.75
C VAL A 172 -1.76 15.26 -7.27
N LYS A 173 -1.02 14.26 -7.79
CA LYS A 173 -1.11 12.90 -7.26
C LYS A 173 -0.35 12.78 -5.94
N VAL A 174 -0.72 11.82 -5.11
CA VAL A 174 0.08 11.45 -3.94
C VAL A 174 1.42 10.86 -4.41
N GLY A 175 2.50 11.14 -3.69
CA GLY A 175 3.88 10.76 -4.07
C GLY A 175 4.15 9.26 -4.13
N VAL A 176 3.32 8.44 -3.48
CA VAL A 176 3.34 6.98 -3.54
C VAL A 176 2.14 6.47 -4.33
N ALA A 177 2.18 5.23 -4.83
CA ALA A 177 1.05 4.56 -5.47
C ALA A 177 0.00 4.16 -4.40
N LEU A 178 -0.68 5.18 -3.85
CA LEU A 178 -1.52 5.04 -2.66
C LEU A 178 -2.74 4.15 -2.92
N THR A 179 -3.37 4.27 -4.10
CA THR A 179 -4.53 3.45 -4.47
C THR A 179 -4.16 1.98 -4.55
N ASP A 180 -3.00 1.64 -5.11
CA ASP A 180 -2.50 0.25 -5.14
C ASP A 180 -2.28 -0.30 -3.72
N ILE A 181 -1.61 0.47 -2.85
CA ILE A 181 -1.36 0.06 -1.46
C ILE A 181 -2.67 -0.16 -0.70
N LEU A 182 -3.63 0.76 -0.80
CA LEU A 182 -4.94 0.63 -0.18
C LEU A 182 -5.71 -0.57 -0.74
N THR A 183 -5.64 -0.80 -2.05
CA THR A 183 -6.25 -1.98 -2.70
C THR A 183 -5.63 -3.28 -2.19
N GLY A 184 -4.31 -3.33 -2.01
CA GLY A 184 -3.63 -4.47 -1.38
C GLY A 184 -4.10 -4.73 0.04
N LEU A 185 -4.31 -3.68 0.86
CA LEU A 185 -4.85 -3.78 2.22
C LEU A 185 -6.31 -4.28 2.22
N TYR A 186 -7.17 -3.72 1.37
CA TYR A 186 -8.56 -4.18 1.23
C TYR A 186 -8.63 -5.61 0.71
N SER A 187 -7.78 -5.99 -0.24
CA SER A 187 -7.67 -7.37 -0.73
C SER A 187 -7.29 -8.33 0.38
N THR A 188 -6.28 -7.98 1.20
CA THR A 188 -5.90 -8.78 2.37
C THR A 188 -7.06 -8.92 3.34
N THR A 189 -7.77 -7.84 3.64
CA THR A 189 -8.94 -7.85 4.54
C THR A 189 -10.05 -8.75 4.00
N ALA A 190 -10.37 -8.65 2.71
CA ALA A 190 -11.37 -9.48 2.06
C ALA A 190 -10.97 -10.96 2.04
N ILE A 191 -9.70 -11.27 1.79
CA ILE A 191 -9.16 -12.64 1.84
C ILE A 191 -9.30 -13.22 3.26
N LEU A 192 -8.95 -12.47 4.30
CA LEU A 192 -9.09 -12.92 5.69
C LEU A 192 -10.57 -13.14 6.07
N ALA A 193 -11.48 -12.28 5.63
CA ALA A 193 -12.93 -12.46 5.81
C ALA A 193 -13.44 -13.70 5.07
N ALA A 194 -12.96 -13.94 3.84
CA ALA A 194 -13.30 -15.13 3.06
C ALA A 194 -12.76 -16.43 3.70
N LEU A 195 -11.55 -16.38 4.29
CA LEU A 195 -11.01 -17.49 5.07
C LEU A 195 -11.89 -17.81 6.29
N ALA A 196 -12.29 -16.79 7.06
CA ALA A 196 -13.16 -16.97 8.22
C ALA A 196 -14.54 -17.57 7.83
N HIS A 197 -15.10 -17.14 6.70
CA HIS A 197 -16.32 -17.76 6.14
C HIS A 197 -16.09 -19.22 5.74
N ARG A 198 -15.00 -19.50 5.01
CA ARG A 198 -14.66 -20.84 4.55
C ARG A 198 -14.44 -21.81 5.70
N ASP A 199 -13.82 -21.36 6.79
CA ASP A 199 -13.56 -22.21 7.95
C ASP A 199 -14.87 -22.68 8.65
N GLN A 200 -16.00 -21.98 8.40
CA GLN A 200 -17.34 -22.37 8.88
C GLN A 200 -18.16 -23.11 7.83
N SER A 201 -18.07 -22.72 6.55
CA SER A 201 -18.95 -23.20 5.47
C SER A 201 -18.33 -24.28 4.61
N ASP A 202 -17.02 -24.45 4.68
CA ASP A 202 -16.21 -25.29 3.79
C ASP A 202 -16.22 -24.85 2.31
N VAL A 203 -16.70 -23.63 2.01
CA VAL A 203 -16.86 -23.09 0.66
C VAL A 203 -15.97 -21.86 0.47
N GLY A 204 -15.15 -21.89 -0.60
CA GLY A 204 -14.40 -20.73 -1.08
C GLY A 204 -15.28 -19.73 -1.85
N GLN A 205 -14.72 -18.59 -2.22
CA GLN A 205 -15.45 -17.57 -2.96
C GLN A 205 -14.56 -16.70 -3.85
N HIS A 206 -15.20 -16.00 -4.79
CA HIS A 206 -14.56 -14.97 -5.60
C HIS A 206 -14.62 -13.62 -4.89
N ILE A 207 -13.49 -12.91 -4.90
CA ILE A 207 -13.38 -11.53 -4.44
C ILE A 207 -13.11 -10.67 -5.66
N ASP A 208 -14.06 -9.79 -5.98
CA ASP A 208 -13.91 -8.75 -7.00
C ASP A 208 -13.43 -7.46 -6.33
N MET A 209 -12.17 -7.11 -6.56
CA MET A 209 -11.53 -5.94 -5.95
C MET A 209 -11.16 -4.93 -7.03
N ALA A 210 -11.83 -3.77 -7.03
CA ALA A 210 -11.58 -2.71 -7.99
C ALA A 210 -10.78 -1.55 -7.35
N LEU A 211 -9.72 -1.11 -8.03
CA LEU A 211 -8.96 0.06 -7.58
C LEU A 211 -9.84 1.30 -7.46
N LEU A 212 -10.78 1.49 -8.39
CA LEU A 212 -11.69 2.64 -8.37
C LEU A 212 -12.60 2.62 -7.14
N ASP A 213 -13.17 1.46 -6.81
CA ASP A 213 -14.07 1.32 -5.67
C ASP A 213 -13.34 1.62 -4.35
N VAL A 214 -12.11 1.08 -4.21
CA VAL A 214 -11.24 1.36 -3.07
C VAL A 214 -10.90 2.84 -2.99
N GLN A 215 -10.52 3.46 -4.12
CA GLN A 215 -10.21 4.90 -4.15
C GLN A 215 -11.40 5.74 -3.70
N VAL A 216 -12.61 5.46 -4.22
CA VAL A 216 -13.83 6.19 -3.85
C VAL A 216 -14.17 5.98 -2.37
N ALA A 217 -14.08 4.75 -1.87
CA ALA A 217 -14.30 4.46 -0.45
C ALA A 217 -13.32 5.22 0.46
N CYS A 218 -12.07 5.42 0.01
CA CYS A 218 -11.04 6.11 0.77
C CYS A 218 -11.13 7.66 0.72
N LEU A 219 -12.08 8.24 0.00
CA LEU A 219 -12.33 9.69 0.06
C LEU A 219 -12.98 10.14 1.38
N ALA A 220 -13.52 9.21 2.16
CA ALA A 220 -13.98 9.38 3.53
C ALA A 220 -14.86 10.64 3.75
N ASN A 221 -14.41 11.57 4.62
CA ASN A 221 -15.12 12.80 4.95
C ASN A 221 -15.33 13.73 3.74
N GLN A 222 -14.44 13.74 2.77
CA GLN A 222 -14.59 14.58 1.58
C GLN A 222 -15.73 14.07 0.68
N ALA A 223 -15.85 12.75 0.52
CA ALA A 223 -17.02 12.17 -0.15
C ALA A 223 -18.31 12.51 0.59
N MET A 224 -18.32 12.42 1.93
CA MET A 224 -19.49 12.77 2.74
C MET A 224 -19.81 14.27 2.68
N ASN A 225 -18.82 15.16 2.64
CA ASN A 225 -19.04 16.58 2.41
C ASN A 225 -19.83 16.82 1.09
N TYR A 226 -19.36 16.17 -0.01
CA TYR A 226 -20.06 16.25 -1.28
C TYR A 226 -21.48 15.64 -1.24
N LEU A 227 -21.62 14.42 -0.75
CA LEU A 227 -22.91 13.72 -0.71
C LEU A 227 -23.96 14.41 0.14
N THR A 228 -23.52 15.15 1.19
CA THR A 228 -24.40 15.87 2.10
C THR A 228 -24.83 17.23 1.52
N THR A 229 -23.94 17.89 0.78
CA THR A 229 -24.18 19.28 0.34
C THR A 229 -24.49 19.41 -1.16
N GLY A 230 -24.10 18.42 -1.97
CA GLY A 230 -24.12 18.51 -3.44
C GLY A 230 -23.03 19.41 -4.02
N VAL A 231 -22.15 19.98 -3.17
CA VAL A 231 -21.08 20.90 -3.59
C VAL A 231 -19.75 20.15 -3.60
N ALA A 232 -19.11 20.10 -4.77
CA ALA A 232 -17.79 19.46 -4.90
C ALA A 232 -16.73 20.19 -4.06
N PRO A 233 -15.98 19.48 -3.19
CA PRO A 233 -14.91 20.09 -2.41
C PRO A 233 -13.79 20.62 -3.32
N GLU A 234 -13.21 21.75 -2.95
CA GLU A 234 -12.07 22.36 -3.61
C GLU A 234 -10.74 21.90 -2.97
N ARG A 235 -9.65 22.11 -3.70
CA ARG A 235 -8.30 21.94 -3.14
C ARG A 235 -8.00 23.01 -2.12
N LEU A 236 -7.50 22.61 -0.96
CA LEU A 236 -7.15 23.49 0.16
C LEU A 236 -5.66 23.45 0.51
N GLY A 237 -4.82 22.94 -0.40
CA GLY A 237 -3.41 22.69 -0.09
C GLY A 237 -3.29 21.71 1.09
N ASN A 238 -2.61 22.13 2.14
CA ASN A 238 -2.45 21.33 3.36
C ASN A 238 -3.56 21.57 4.40
N ALA A 239 -4.57 22.42 4.11
CA ALA A 239 -5.58 22.77 5.09
C ALA A 239 -6.69 21.73 5.20
N HIS A 240 -7.10 21.42 6.43
CA HIS A 240 -8.25 20.54 6.67
C HIS A 240 -9.57 21.27 6.38
N PRO A 241 -10.54 20.65 5.66
CA PRO A 241 -11.78 21.32 5.30
C PRO A 241 -12.66 21.68 6.50
N ASN A 242 -12.70 20.83 7.51
CA ASN A 242 -13.66 20.90 8.60
C ASN A 242 -13.06 21.29 9.98
N ILE A 243 -11.74 21.49 10.06
CA ILE A 243 -11.04 21.81 11.32
C ILE A 243 -10.04 22.93 11.09
N VAL A 244 -10.00 23.94 11.99
CA VAL A 244 -9.12 25.12 11.90
C VAL A 244 -8.62 25.53 13.29
N PRO A 245 -7.28 25.78 13.44
CA PRO A 245 -6.19 25.54 12.50
C PRO A 245 -5.79 24.05 12.44
N TYR A 246 -5.68 23.51 11.24
CA TYR A 246 -5.20 22.15 11.00
C TYR A 246 -4.53 22.13 9.62
N GLN A 247 -3.24 22.48 9.56
CA GLN A 247 -2.45 22.61 8.33
C GLN A 247 -0.96 22.84 8.61
N SER A 248 -0.15 22.99 7.54
CA SER A 248 1.22 23.47 7.66
C SER A 248 1.29 24.99 7.83
N PHE A 249 2.26 25.44 8.62
CA PHE A 249 2.60 26.83 8.83
C PHE A 249 4.11 27.04 8.69
N PRO A 250 4.56 28.12 8.02
CA PRO A 250 5.98 28.43 7.93
C PRO A 250 6.53 28.78 9.33
N THR A 251 7.77 28.40 9.57
CA THR A 251 8.56 28.73 10.75
C THR A 251 9.82 29.49 10.35
N ALA A 252 10.70 29.80 11.30
CA ALA A 252 11.96 30.49 11.00
C ALA A 252 12.92 29.64 10.12
N ASP A 253 12.78 28.31 10.11
CA ASP A 253 13.74 27.37 9.48
C ASP A 253 13.07 26.23 8.70
N GLY A 254 11.75 26.29 8.47
CA GLY A 254 11.03 25.25 7.74
C GLY A 254 9.52 25.34 7.93
N ASP A 255 8.86 24.19 8.07
CA ASP A 255 7.41 24.09 8.23
C ASP A 255 7.03 23.31 9.48
N LEU A 256 5.99 23.77 10.14
CA LEU A 256 5.32 23.14 11.27
C LEU A 256 3.93 22.65 10.84
N ILE A 257 3.64 21.38 11.02
CA ILE A 257 2.25 20.89 11.01
C ILE A 257 1.64 21.18 12.35
N LEU A 258 0.57 21.97 12.38
CA LEU A 258 -0.23 22.28 13.58
C LEU A 258 -1.62 21.64 13.43
N THR A 259 -2.03 20.84 14.42
CA THR A 259 -3.28 20.07 14.38
C THR A 259 -4.11 20.33 15.62
N VAL A 260 -4.85 21.43 15.60
CA VAL A 260 -5.75 21.82 16.70
C VAL A 260 -7.12 21.16 16.53
N GLY A 261 -7.36 20.06 17.22
CA GLY A 261 -8.57 19.24 17.06
C GLY A 261 -9.79 19.71 17.86
N ASN A 262 -9.63 20.64 18.83
CA ASN A 262 -10.72 21.14 19.68
C ASN A 262 -10.43 22.52 20.25
N ASP A 263 -11.46 23.12 20.89
CA ASP A 263 -11.38 24.50 21.37
C ASP A 263 -10.41 24.66 22.56
N SER A 264 -10.23 23.63 23.39
CA SER A 264 -9.25 23.69 24.49
C SER A 264 -7.80 23.66 23.98
N GLN A 265 -7.51 22.91 22.92
CA GLN A 265 -6.22 22.95 22.26
C GLN A 265 -5.97 24.29 21.56
N PHE A 266 -7.01 24.90 20.98
CA PHE A 266 -6.89 26.24 20.40
C PHE A 266 -6.52 27.31 21.46
N ARG A 267 -7.13 27.29 22.64
CA ARG A 267 -6.78 28.17 23.75
C ARG A 267 -5.31 28.01 24.15
N LYS A 268 -4.85 26.76 24.34
CA LYS A 268 -3.46 26.46 24.69
C LYS A 268 -2.49 26.93 23.62
N PHE A 269 -2.83 26.69 22.33
CA PHE A 269 -2.04 27.20 21.21
C PHE A 269 -1.93 28.72 21.24
N ALA A 270 -3.05 29.43 21.43
CA ALA A 270 -3.08 30.89 21.50
C ALA A 270 -2.20 31.44 22.64
N GLU A 271 -2.22 30.80 23.81
CA GLU A 271 -1.36 31.14 24.96
C GLU A 271 0.13 30.97 24.61
N VAL A 272 0.54 29.81 24.07
CA VAL A 272 1.93 29.52 23.67
C VAL A 272 2.40 30.43 22.52
N ALA A 273 1.48 30.82 21.65
CA ALA A 273 1.73 31.77 20.56
C ALA A 273 1.85 33.22 21.04
N GLY A 274 1.58 33.51 22.35
CA GLY A 274 1.56 34.87 22.89
C GLY A 274 0.37 35.69 22.42
N GLN A 275 -0.73 35.05 22.06
CA GLN A 275 -1.92 35.63 21.43
C GLN A 275 -3.19 35.17 22.16
N SER A 276 -3.17 35.14 23.48
CA SER A 276 -4.28 34.64 24.32
C SER A 276 -5.64 35.22 23.95
N GLN A 277 -5.69 36.47 23.48
CA GLN A 277 -6.89 37.16 23.03
C GLN A 277 -7.62 36.44 21.88
N TRP A 278 -6.94 35.60 21.06
CA TRP A 278 -7.62 34.84 20.02
C TRP A 278 -8.63 33.84 20.58
N ALA A 279 -8.38 33.32 21.76
CA ALA A 279 -9.26 32.35 22.40
C ALA A 279 -10.57 32.95 22.90
N ASP A 280 -10.62 34.26 23.06
CA ASP A 280 -11.81 35.01 23.52
C ASP A 280 -12.42 35.87 22.39
N ASP A 281 -11.82 35.86 21.18
CA ASP A 281 -12.36 36.56 20.02
C ASP A 281 -13.65 35.86 19.55
N PRO A 282 -14.78 36.58 19.40
CA PRO A 282 -16.04 35.99 18.94
C PRO A 282 -15.96 35.23 17.63
N ARG A 283 -15.02 35.56 16.74
CA ARG A 283 -14.80 34.88 15.44
C ARG A 283 -14.14 33.52 15.61
N PHE A 284 -13.46 33.25 16.74
CA PHE A 284 -12.58 32.08 16.88
C PHE A 284 -12.94 31.17 18.07
N LEU A 285 -14.01 31.47 18.80
CA LEU A 285 -14.42 30.76 20.02
C LEU A 285 -14.63 29.27 19.84
N THR A 286 -15.19 28.84 18.70
CA THR A 286 -15.47 27.43 18.38
C THR A 286 -14.86 27.04 17.09
N ASN A 287 -14.66 25.71 16.86
CA ASN A 287 -14.17 25.22 15.59
C ASN A 287 -15.05 25.67 14.41
N THR A 288 -16.37 25.64 14.55
CA THR A 288 -17.29 26.10 13.50
C THR A 288 -17.03 27.56 13.11
N LEU A 289 -16.83 28.42 14.08
CA LEU A 289 -16.52 29.84 13.86
C LEU A 289 -15.14 30.00 13.22
N ARG A 290 -14.13 29.25 13.67
CA ARG A 290 -12.79 29.27 13.05
C ARG A 290 -12.79 28.78 11.60
N VAL A 291 -13.60 27.77 11.29
CA VAL A 291 -13.80 27.32 9.90
C VAL A 291 -14.41 28.44 9.05
N ALA A 292 -15.44 29.12 9.54
CA ALA A 292 -16.09 30.23 8.86
C ALA A 292 -15.13 31.44 8.65
N HIS A 293 -14.26 31.69 9.62
CA HIS A 293 -13.32 32.82 9.63
C HIS A 293 -11.87 32.40 9.34
N ARG A 294 -11.66 31.28 8.62
CA ARG A 294 -10.29 30.79 8.33
C ARG A 294 -9.44 31.80 7.57
N ALA A 295 -10.04 32.55 6.63
CA ALA A 295 -9.36 33.56 5.87
C ALA A 295 -8.77 34.70 6.72
N GLU A 296 -9.32 34.92 7.92
CA GLU A 296 -8.84 35.89 8.88
C GLU A 296 -7.81 35.28 9.85
N LEU A 297 -8.09 34.09 10.40
CA LEU A 297 -7.26 33.46 11.42
C LEU A 297 -5.91 32.94 10.86
N ILE A 298 -5.91 32.30 9.70
CA ILE A 298 -4.69 31.67 9.16
C ILE A 298 -3.55 32.67 8.91
N PRO A 299 -3.78 33.86 8.30
CA PRO A 299 -2.73 34.88 8.18
C PRO A 299 -2.17 35.35 9.52
N LEU A 300 -3.00 35.50 10.56
CA LEU A 300 -2.55 35.87 11.90
C LEU A 300 -1.61 34.81 12.50
N ILE A 301 -1.95 33.52 12.35
CA ILE A 301 -1.10 32.42 12.82
C ILE A 301 0.24 32.43 12.05
N ARG A 302 0.22 32.58 10.73
CA ARG A 302 1.43 32.64 9.91
C ARG A 302 2.39 33.75 10.35
N GLN A 303 1.87 34.92 10.74
CA GLN A 303 2.66 36.04 11.23
C GLN A 303 3.41 35.72 12.53
N VAL A 304 2.91 34.79 13.34
CA VAL A 304 3.50 34.43 14.63
C VAL A 304 4.44 33.22 14.48
N THR A 305 4.09 32.25 13.65
CA THR A 305 4.86 31.00 13.58
C THR A 305 6.27 31.20 13.02
N VAL A 306 6.50 32.21 12.19
CA VAL A 306 7.82 32.53 11.60
C VAL A 306 8.87 33.04 12.62
N PHE A 307 8.48 33.37 13.85
CA PHE A 307 9.41 33.91 14.85
C PHE A 307 10.18 32.84 15.67
N LYS A 308 9.84 31.56 15.54
CA LYS A 308 10.56 30.47 16.19
C LYS A 308 10.93 29.38 15.18
N ALA A 309 12.03 28.69 15.46
CA ALA A 309 12.40 27.48 14.72
C ALA A 309 11.37 26.35 14.92
N THR A 310 11.23 25.46 13.93
CA THR A 310 10.29 24.32 13.99
C THR A 310 10.45 23.50 15.26
N ALA A 311 11.70 23.16 15.64
CA ALA A 311 11.97 22.39 16.86
C ALA A 311 11.54 23.12 18.15
N GLN A 312 11.64 24.45 18.20
CA GLN A 312 11.16 25.24 19.32
C GLN A 312 9.64 25.23 19.44
N TRP A 313 8.94 25.33 18.29
CA TRP A 313 7.47 25.21 18.29
C TRP A 313 7.02 23.83 18.74
N VAL A 314 7.63 22.78 18.23
CA VAL A 314 7.31 21.40 18.63
C VAL A 314 7.46 21.23 20.13
N ALA A 315 8.60 21.61 20.70
CA ALA A 315 8.85 21.46 22.13
C ALA A 315 7.83 22.17 23.02
N VAL A 316 7.45 23.42 22.70
CA VAL A 316 6.51 24.20 23.54
C VAL A 316 5.05 23.75 23.34
N LEU A 317 4.68 23.28 22.16
CA LEU A 317 3.32 22.81 21.88
C LEU A 317 3.07 21.42 22.47
N GLU A 318 4.03 20.50 22.35
CA GLU A 318 3.96 19.18 22.98
C GLU A 318 3.86 19.28 24.50
N ALA A 319 4.59 20.21 25.14
CA ALA A 319 4.55 20.42 26.59
C ALA A 319 3.16 20.80 27.11
N VAL A 320 2.31 21.40 26.27
CA VAL A 320 0.92 21.74 26.62
C VAL A 320 -0.12 20.81 25.99
N GLY A 321 0.32 19.75 25.29
CA GLY A 321 -0.57 18.75 24.69
C GLY A 321 -1.31 19.23 23.44
N VAL A 322 -0.70 20.14 22.67
CA VAL A 322 -1.18 20.53 21.34
C VAL A 322 -0.41 19.72 20.30
N PRO A 323 -1.07 18.83 19.52
CA PRO A 323 -0.39 17.98 18.55
C PRO A 323 0.22 18.81 17.41
N CYS A 324 1.48 18.53 17.13
CA CYS A 324 2.24 19.18 16.06
C CYS A 324 3.38 18.28 15.61
N ALA A 325 3.95 18.57 14.45
CA ALA A 325 5.09 17.82 13.93
C ALA A 325 5.91 18.64 12.91
N PRO A 326 7.21 18.37 12.72
CA PRO A 326 7.94 18.83 11.56
C PRO A 326 7.51 18.07 10.29
N VAL A 327 7.82 18.59 9.12
CA VAL A 327 7.75 17.84 7.85
C VAL A 327 9.11 17.17 7.64
N ASN A 328 9.15 15.84 7.82
CA ASN A 328 10.39 15.06 7.68
C ASN A 328 10.56 14.54 6.25
N ASP A 329 11.79 14.59 5.73
CA ASP A 329 12.23 13.78 4.60
C ASP A 329 12.48 12.32 5.05
N LEU A 330 12.69 11.42 4.08
CA LEU A 330 12.88 9.98 4.39
C LEU A 330 14.14 9.72 5.24
N ALA A 331 15.20 10.53 5.14
CA ALA A 331 16.38 10.37 5.96
C ALA A 331 16.07 10.68 7.44
N LYS A 332 15.31 11.74 7.69
CA LYS A 332 14.82 12.09 9.03
C LYS A 332 13.83 11.07 9.56
N VAL A 333 12.93 10.52 8.70
CA VAL A 333 11.99 9.46 9.11
C VAL A 333 12.73 8.23 9.62
N PHE A 334 13.75 7.73 8.91
CA PHE A 334 14.50 6.53 9.34
C PHE A 334 15.50 6.81 10.47
N ALA A 335 15.81 8.06 10.77
CA ALA A 335 16.59 8.48 11.93
C ALA A 335 15.71 8.84 13.15
N ASP A 336 14.39 8.90 12.99
CA ASP A 336 13.46 9.25 14.07
C ASP A 336 13.51 8.24 15.21
N PRO A 337 13.64 8.69 16.49
CA PRO A 337 13.75 7.79 17.64
C PRO A 337 12.59 6.78 17.75
N GLN A 338 11.38 7.16 17.41
CA GLN A 338 10.23 6.26 17.46
C GLN A 338 10.30 5.22 16.35
N VAL A 339 10.69 5.61 15.13
CA VAL A 339 10.87 4.70 14.00
C VAL A 339 11.98 3.69 14.29
N VAL A 340 13.11 4.14 14.86
CA VAL A 340 14.22 3.29 15.29
C VAL A 340 13.79 2.36 16.43
N ALA A 341 13.14 2.87 17.47
CA ALA A 341 12.69 2.06 18.62
C ALA A 341 11.66 0.99 18.18
N ARG A 342 10.86 1.26 17.16
CA ARG A 342 9.94 0.29 16.60
C ARG A 342 10.57 -0.66 15.58
N GLY A 343 11.84 -0.50 15.24
CA GLY A 343 12.57 -1.37 14.31
C GLY A 343 11.92 -1.42 12.93
N LEU A 344 11.56 -0.25 12.37
CA LEU A 344 10.86 -0.19 11.08
C LEU A 344 11.80 -0.31 9.88
N ALA A 345 13.12 -0.17 10.06
CA ALA A 345 14.14 -0.51 9.07
C ALA A 345 14.77 -1.86 9.46
N ILE A 346 14.73 -2.82 8.55
CA ILE A 346 15.32 -4.15 8.73
C ILE A 346 16.20 -4.49 7.54
N GLU A 347 17.06 -5.48 7.70
CA GLU A 347 17.91 -6.03 6.63
C GLU A 347 17.77 -7.54 6.57
N LEU A 348 17.61 -8.10 5.37
CA LEU A 348 17.50 -9.53 5.15
C LEU A 348 18.66 -10.04 4.27
N PRO A 349 19.24 -11.22 4.58
CA PRO A 349 20.21 -11.85 3.68
C PRO A 349 19.64 -12.07 2.29
N HIS A 350 20.41 -11.77 1.23
CA HIS A 350 19.97 -11.92 -0.15
C HIS A 350 20.87 -12.87 -0.93
N ALA A 351 20.31 -13.59 -1.91
CA ALA A 351 21.02 -14.61 -2.71
C ALA A 351 22.22 -14.07 -3.49
N LEU A 352 22.21 -12.77 -3.86
CA LEU A 352 23.35 -12.13 -4.56
C LEU A 352 24.52 -11.76 -3.63
N GLY A 353 24.49 -12.20 -2.39
CA GLY A 353 25.48 -11.86 -1.38
C GLY A 353 25.30 -10.44 -0.82
N GLY A 354 25.26 -10.34 0.50
CA GLY A 354 24.94 -9.09 1.17
C GLY A 354 23.55 -9.08 1.77
N LYS A 355 23.02 -7.88 2.02
CA LYS A 355 21.75 -7.66 2.68
C LYS A 355 20.87 -6.74 1.83
N VAL A 356 19.58 -7.03 1.80
CA VAL A 356 18.58 -6.14 1.22
C VAL A 356 17.87 -5.38 2.33
N PRO A 357 17.84 -4.04 2.28
CA PRO A 357 17.07 -3.23 3.21
C PRO A 357 15.57 -3.38 2.93
N GLN A 358 14.77 -3.43 4.00
CA GLN A 358 13.32 -3.56 3.94
C GLN A 358 12.65 -2.65 4.96
N VAL A 359 11.43 -2.20 4.64
CA VAL A 359 10.55 -1.59 5.63
C VAL A 359 9.77 -2.69 6.33
N ALA A 360 9.88 -2.78 7.65
CA ALA A 360 9.20 -3.80 8.44
C ALA A 360 7.67 -3.68 8.34
N SER A 361 6.96 -4.79 8.52
CA SER A 361 5.50 -4.78 8.64
C SER A 361 5.07 -3.93 9.86
N PRO A 362 4.03 -3.10 9.72
CA PRO A 362 3.46 -2.36 10.86
C PRO A 362 2.63 -3.26 11.79
N ILE A 363 2.29 -4.47 11.35
CA ILE A 363 1.45 -5.41 12.10
C ILE A 363 2.28 -6.03 13.23
N ARG A 364 1.75 -5.98 14.46
CA ARG A 364 2.35 -6.57 15.64
C ARG A 364 1.29 -7.37 16.39
N LEU A 365 1.44 -8.69 16.37
CA LEU A 365 0.59 -9.64 17.08
C LEU A 365 1.37 -10.21 18.28
N SER A 366 0.75 -10.28 19.45
CA SER A 366 1.40 -10.75 20.68
C SER A 366 1.75 -12.23 20.63
N GLU A 367 0.87 -13.06 20.07
CA GLU A 367 1.00 -14.53 20.07
C GLU A 367 1.61 -15.08 18.78
N THR A 368 1.40 -14.40 17.65
CA THR A 368 1.86 -14.82 16.33
C THR A 368 2.55 -13.66 15.61
N PRO A 369 3.71 -13.21 16.11
CA PRO A 369 4.40 -12.07 15.52
C PRO A 369 4.76 -12.33 14.06
N VAL A 370 4.86 -11.23 13.29
CA VAL A 370 5.33 -11.27 11.90
C VAL A 370 6.75 -11.83 11.85
N GLU A 371 7.00 -12.69 10.87
CA GLU A 371 8.31 -13.29 10.63
C GLU A 371 8.91 -12.81 9.30
N TYR A 372 10.20 -12.54 9.29
CA TYR A 372 10.97 -12.18 8.09
C TYR A 372 11.85 -13.37 7.70
N ARG A 373 11.27 -14.35 7.01
CA ARG A 373 11.91 -15.63 6.70
C ARG A 373 12.80 -15.60 5.47
N ARG A 374 12.43 -14.77 4.48
CA ARG A 374 13.10 -14.68 3.17
C ARG A 374 13.16 -13.25 2.69
N ALA A 375 14.29 -12.86 2.10
CA ALA A 375 14.39 -11.68 1.28
C ALA A 375 13.47 -11.80 0.03
N PRO A 376 13.14 -10.71 -0.66
CA PRO A 376 12.50 -10.79 -1.96
C PRO A 376 13.31 -11.72 -2.88
N PRO A 377 12.68 -12.71 -3.53
CA PRO A 377 13.42 -13.75 -4.26
C PRO A 377 13.94 -13.26 -5.62
N MET A 378 15.03 -13.85 -6.08
CA MET A 378 15.44 -13.77 -7.48
C MET A 378 14.42 -14.44 -8.38
N LEU A 379 14.42 -14.08 -9.67
CA LEU A 379 13.51 -14.67 -10.65
C LEU A 379 13.72 -16.19 -10.75
N GLY A 380 12.65 -16.96 -10.47
CA GLY A 380 12.65 -18.41 -10.57
C GLY A 380 13.50 -19.14 -9.52
N GLU A 381 13.96 -18.45 -8.49
CA GLU A 381 14.84 -18.99 -7.45
C GLU A 381 14.34 -20.32 -6.85
N HIS A 382 13.01 -20.46 -6.73
CA HIS A 382 12.40 -21.59 -6.06
C HIS A 382 11.70 -22.57 -7.03
N THR A 383 11.82 -22.40 -8.35
CA THR A 383 11.05 -23.16 -9.34
C THR A 383 11.20 -24.67 -9.14
N SER A 384 12.43 -25.19 -9.10
CA SER A 384 12.65 -26.64 -8.98
C SER A 384 12.12 -27.20 -7.65
N VAL A 385 12.44 -26.52 -6.54
CA VAL A 385 12.04 -27.00 -5.20
C VAL A 385 10.52 -27.02 -5.05
N VAL A 386 9.83 -25.98 -5.48
CA VAL A 386 8.36 -25.89 -5.37
C VAL A 386 7.68 -26.94 -6.26
N LEU A 387 8.16 -27.14 -7.49
CA LEU A 387 7.58 -28.14 -8.39
C LEU A 387 7.84 -29.56 -7.90
N GLU A 388 9.00 -29.84 -7.34
CA GLU A 388 9.32 -31.14 -6.74
C GLU A 388 8.46 -31.40 -5.48
N GLU A 389 8.48 -30.49 -4.52
CA GLU A 389 7.77 -30.65 -3.24
C GLU A 389 6.25 -30.71 -3.40
N LEU A 390 5.68 -29.88 -4.28
CA LEU A 390 4.23 -29.78 -4.42
C LEU A 390 3.67 -30.68 -5.53
N LEU A 391 4.37 -30.85 -6.63
CA LEU A 391 3.84 -31.61 -7.77
C LEU A 391 4.55 -32.95 -7.99
N GLY A 392 5.65 -33.22 -7.26
CA GLY A 392 6.43 -34.45 -7.39
C GLY A 392 7.24 -34.53 -8.68
N LEU A 393 7.51 -33.40 -9.35
CA LEU A 393 8.26 -33.38 -10.60
C LEU A 393 9.75 -33.57 -10.32
N GLY A 394 10.33 -34.61 -10.91
CA GLY A 394 11.75 -34.91 -10.80
C GLY A 394 12.63 -33.94 -11.58
N GLY A 395 13.93 -33.94 -11.29
CA GLY A 395 14.91 -33.05 -11.95
C GLY A 395 14.90 -33.14 -13.48
N ASP A 396 14.74 -34.35 -14.05
CA ASP A 396 14.67 -34.56 -15.48
C ASP A 396 13.41 -33.94 -16.13
N GLU A 397 12.27 -34.00 -15.46
CA GLU A 397 11.03 -33.39 -15.92
C GLU A 397 11.13 -31.86 -15.88
N VAL A 398 11.69 -31.31 -14.80
CA VAL A 398 11.94 -29.85 -14.66
C VAL A 398 12.92 -29.39 -15.76
N ALA A 399 13.98 -30.16 -16.05
CA ALA A 399 14.93 -29.84 -17.10
C ALA A 399 14.27 -29.85 -18.49
N SER A 400 13.41 -30.85 -18.76
CA SER A 400 12.64 -30.96 -20.00
C SER A 400 11.70 -29.76 -20.19
N LEU A 401 10.98 -29.34 -19.14
CA LEU A 401 10.08 -28.17 -19.16
C LEU A 401 10.85 -26.86 -19.40
N ARG A 402 12.06 -26.73 -18.83
CA ARG A 402 12.94 -25.57 -19.10
C ARG A 402 13.41 -25.57 -20.56
N ALA A 403 13.84 -26.73 -21.07
CA ALA A 403 14.27 -26.86 -22.50
C ALA A 403 13.11 -26.54 -23.46
N ALA A 404 11.87 -26.84 -23.06
CA ALA A 404 10.68 -26.49 -23.82
C ALA A 404 10.25 -25.00 -23.64
N GLY A 405 10.91 -24.23 -22.80
CA GLY A 405 10.58 -22.81 -22.51
C GLY A 405 9.28 -22.64 -21.77
N VAL A 406 8.91 -23.61 -20.94
CA VAL A 406 7.74 -23.53 -20.04
C VAL A 406 8.12 -22.93 -18.68
N LEU A 407 9.39 -23.16 -18.23
CA LEU A 407 9.93 -22.71 -16.96
C LEU A 407 11.05 -21.69 -17.13
#